data_9509fc580367030bda34d346a4167958
#
_entry.id   9509fc580367030bda34d346a4167958
#
_cell.length_a   1.000
_cell.length_b   1.000
_cell.length_c   1.000
_cell.angle_alpha   90.00
_cell.angle_beta   90.00
_cell.angle_gamma   90.00
#
_symmetry.space_group_name_H-M   'P 1'
#
loop_
_entity.id
_entity.type
_entity.pdbx_description
1 polymer ?
#
loop_
_entity_poly.entity_id
_entity_poly.type
_entity_poly.pdbx_seq_one_letter_code
_entity_poly.pdbx_strand_id
1 'polypeptide(L)'
;RANHLTAVLAKAVMQTLYRQPPKYAYFMGCSDGGREALMEAQRFPQDFDGISAGAPAAFFQFQNSFFHGWNVAANQRPDGTAILLKNRLPLIHQAVLAHCPTLSGVQDGILQNPYACQFSESWLPRCPADARDRSTCLTQEEIEVVKKLYRGAYDSHGAQFVAGGLPLGSELRWPVPETPTGHSMSEMMVLPALQSVLLPGEKQKIQSMRDFPLNQ
;
A
#
# COMPACT_ATOMS: atom_id res chain seq x y z
N ARG A 1 10.47 2.47 22.22
CA ARG A 1 10.66 2.37 23.69
C ARG A 1 9.78 1.28 24.33
N ALA A 2 8.52 1.12 23.91
CA ALA A 2 7.64 0.10 24.47
C ALA A 2 8.23 -1.31 24.29
N ASN A 3 8.63 -1.68 23.08
CA ASN A 3 9.21 -3.00 22.78
C ASN A 3 10.48 -3.27 23.58
N HIS A 4 11.38 -2.29 23.68
CA HIS A 4 12.55 -2.37 24.55
C HIS A 4 12.17 -2.70 26.01
N LEU A 5 11.24 -1.94 26.60
CA LEU A 5 10.80 -2.19 27.97
C LEU A 5 10.16 -3.57 28.13
N THR A 6 9.40 -4.02 27.14
CA THR A 6 8.82 -5.36 27.11
C THR A 6 9.91 -6.44 27.06
N ALA A 7 10.93 -6.27 26.23
CA ALA A 7 12.06 -7.20 26.14
C ALA A 7 12.83 -7.29 27.47
N VAL A 8 13.13 -6.15 28.08
CA VAL A 8 13.81 -6.09 29.39
C VAL A 8 12.98 -6.79 30.47
N LEU A 9 11.68 -6.47 30.56
CA LEU A 9 10.79 -7.09 31.54
C LEU A 9 10.65 -8.61 31.31
N ALA A 10 10.47 -9.04 30.06
CA ALA A 10 10.34 -10.45 29.72
C ALA A 10 11.59 -11.25 30.15
N LYS A 11 12.80 -10.72 29.88
CA LYS A 11 14.05 -11.35 30.31
C LYS A 11 14.15 -11.42 31.83
N ALA A 12 13.74 -10.39 32.57
CA ALA A 12 13.73 -10.38 34.01
C ALA A 12 12.75 -11.42 34.57
N VAL A 13 11.55 -11.56 34.01
CA VAL A 13 10.57 -12.58 34.38
C VAL A 13 11.11 -13.97 34.10
N MET A 14 11.72 -14.20 32.92
CA MET A 14 12.36 -15.49 32.61
C MET A 14 13.46 -15.86 33.62
N GLN A 15 14.33 -14.90 33.93
CA GLN A 15 15.39 -15.10 34.95
C GLN A 15 14.82 -15.48 36.32
N THR A 16 13.72 -14.85 36.73
CA THR A 16 13.08 -15.12 37.99
C THR A 16 12.41 -16.49 38.00
N LEU A 17 11.71 -16.83 36.94
CA LEU A 17 10.90 -18.03 36.84
C LEU A 17 11.75 -19.29 36.60
N TYR A 18 12.68 -19.19 35.61
CA TYR A 18 13.51 -20.33 35.20
C TYR A 18 14.89 -20.36 35.85
N ARG A 19 15.22 -19.36 36.69
CA ARG A 19 16.53 -19.23 37.36
C ARG A 19 17.73 -19.08 36.41
N GLN A 20 17.47 -18.78 35.13
CA GLN A 20 18.47 -18.54 34.10
C GLN A 20 17.95 -17.61 33.05
N PRO A 21 18.81 -16.79 32.41
CA PRO A 21 18.40 -15.93 31.30
C PRO A 21 18.10 -16.77 30.06
N PRO A 22 17.32 -16.24 29.08
CA PRO A 22 17.21 -16.90 27.80
C PRO A 22 18.58 -16.98 27.11
N LYS A 23 18.88 -18.13 26.51
CA LYS A 23 20.13 -18.33 25.77
C LYS A 23 20.24 -17.43 24.58
N TYR A 24 19.13 -17.22 23.89
CA TYR A 24 18.99 -16.31 22.75
C TYR A 24 17.63 -15.63 22.80
N ALA A 25 17.57 -14.40 22.28
CA ALA A 25 16.37 -13.62 22.13
C ALA A 25 16.30 -13.06 20.69
N TYR A 26 15.16 -13.24 20.02
CA TYR A 26 14.97 -12.79 18.64
C TYR A 26 13.76 -11.88 18.56
N PHE A 27 13.86 -10.85 17.69
CA PHE A 27 12.73 -10.01 17.32
C PHE A 27 12.36 -10.28 15.86
N MET A 28 11.10 -10.57 15.61
CA MET A 28 10.56 -10.76 14.25
C MET A 28 9.33 -9.88 14.07
N GLY A 29 9.36 -9.01 13.07
CA GLY A 29 8.24 -8.13 12.79
C GLY A 29 8.03 -7.92 11.30
N CYS A 30 6.76 -7.76 10.90
CA CYS A 30 6.37 -7.46 9.52
C CYS A 30 5.52 -6.20 9.48
N SER A 31 5.59 -5.42 8.38
CA SER A 31 4.86 -4.17 8.19
C SER A 31 5.25 -3.13 9.26
N ASP A 32 4.33 -2.70 10.12
CA ASP A 32 4.65 -1.82 11.26
C ASP A 32 5.59 -2.51 12.25
N GLY A 33 5.42 -3.80 12.50
CA GLY A 33 6.38 -4.60 13.27
C GLY A 33 7.76 -4.68 12.61
N GLY A 34 7.86 -4.63 11.29
CA GLY A 34 9.12 -4.48 10.57
C GLY A 34 9.78 -3.11 10.83
N ARG A 35 9.01 -2.03 10.90
CA ARG A 35 9.49 -0.71 11.32
C ARG A 35 9.99 -0.74 12.75
N GLU A 36 9.26 -1.39 13.65
CA GLU A 36 9.67 -1.58 15.04
C GLU A 36 10.98 -2.37 15.14
N ALA A 37 11.13 -3.44 14.35
CA ALA A 37 12.36 -4.23 14.25
C ALA A 37 13.57 -3.38 13.86
N LEU A 38 13.42 -2.48 12.86
CA LEU A 38 14.47 -1.54 12.48
C LEU A 38 14.81 -0.56 13.60
N MET A 39 13.81 -0.11 14.36
CA MET A 39 14.02 0.78 15.51
C MET A 39 14.71 0.08 16.67
N GLU A 40 14.40 -1.20 16.92
CA GLU A 40 15.10 -2.01 17.92
C GLU A 40 16.57 -2.21 17.52
N ALA A 41 16.83 -2.59 16.26
CA ALA A 41 18.19 -2.74 15.76
C ALA A 41 19.02 -1.45 15.88
N GLN A 42 18.42 -0.28 15.65
CA GLN A 42 19.09 1.00 15.70
C GLN A 42 19.30 1.53 17.11
N ARG A 43 18.26 1.44 17.96
CA ARG A 43 18.24 2.12 19.27
C ARG A 43 18.57 1.22 20.45
N PHE A 44 18.31 -0.07 20.33
CA PHE A 44 18.45 -1.04 21.42
C PHE A 44 19.08 -2.36 20.93
N PRO A 45 20.27 -2.29 20.25
CA PRO A 45 20.88 -3.45 19.61
C PRO A 45 21.27 -4.57 20.59
N GLN A 46 21.28 -4.28 21.89
CA GLN A 46 21.59 -5.27 22.93
C GLN A 46 20.39 -6.09 23.41
N ASP A 47 19.17 -5.75 22.93
CA ASP A 47 17.97 -6.43 23.40
C ASP A 47 17.79 -7.80 22.77
N PHE A 48 18.31 -8.00 21.55
CA PHE A 48 18.10 -9.21 20.78
C PHE A 48 19.39 -9.68 20.11
N ASP A 49 19.56 -11.00 20.04
CA ASP A 49 20.67 -11.66 19.35
C ASP A 49 20.46 -11.69 17.83
N GLY A 50 19.23 -11.55 17.38
CA GLY A 50 18.89 -11.46 15.96
C GLY A 50 17.55 -10.74 15.75
N ILE A 51 17.50 -9.95 14.67
CA ILE A 51 16.32 -9.14 14.32
C ILE A 51 15.97 -9.39 12.86
N SER A 52 14.70 -9.75 12.60
CA SER A 52 14.13 -9.90 11.27
C SER A 52 13.07 -8.83 11.02
N ALA A 53 13.33 -7.94 10.04
CA ALA A 53 12.41 -6.88 9.63
C ALA A 53 11.80 -7.21 8.27
N GLY A 54 10.59 -7.78 8.26
CA GLY A 54 9.84 -8.11 7.05
C GLY A 54 9.02 -6.92 6.55
N ALA A 55 9.15 -6.58 5.26
CA ALA A 55 8.36 -5.53 4.59
C ALA A 55 8.13 -4.28 5.48
N PRO A 56 9.17 -3.66 6.04
CA PRO A 56 9.04 -2.63 7.06
C PRO A 56 8.34 -1.38 6.51
N ALA A 57 7.39 -0.82 7.25
CA ALA A 57 6.82 0.50 7.01
C ALA A 57 7.80 1.61 7.45
N ALA A 58 9.05 1.57 6.91
CA ALA A 58 10.19 2.35 7.39
C ALA A 58 9.96 3.87 7.29
N PHE A 59 9.34 4.31 6.20
CA PHE A 59 8.99 5.72 5.96
C PHE A 59 7.49 5.92 6.17
N PHE A 60 7.04 5.79 7.40
CA PHE A 60 5.64 5.77 7.80
C PHE A 60 4.81 6.94 7.26
N GLN A 61 5.31 8.18 7.39
CA GLN A 61 4.63 9.37 6.87
C GLN A 61 4.50 9.33 5.35
N PHE A 62 5.60 9.05 4.67
CA PHE A 62 5.65 8.98 3.22
C PHE A 62 4.72 7.88 2.68
N GLN A 63 4.76 6.69 3.26
CA GLN A 63 3.92 5.57 2.85
C GLN A 63 2.43 5.87 3.05
N ASN A 64 2.04 6.46 4.18
CA ASN A 64 0.64 6.82 4.41
C ASN A 64 0.19 7.96 3.52
N SER A 65 1.00 8.99 3.28
CA SER A 65 0.62 10.14 2.45
C SER A 65 0.65 9.80 0.95
N PHE A 66 1.81 9.39 0.43
CA PHE A 66 2.02 9.29 -1.02
C PHE A 66 1.68 7.91 -1.62
N PHE A 67 1.52 6.89 -0.80
CA PHE A 67 1.03 5.61 -1.27
C PHE A 67 -0.46 5.44 -0.93
N HIS A 68 -0.81 5.30 0.35
CA HIS A 68 -2.21 5.06 0.73
C HIS A 68 -3.11 6.26 0.43
N GLY A 69 -2.68 7.48 0.74
CA GLY A 69 -3.44 8.70 0.44
C GLY A 69 -3.69 8.87 -1.05
N TRP A 70 -2.64 8.65 -1.87
CA TRP A 70 -2.77 8.72 -3.32
C TRP A 70 -3.72 7.66 -3.89
N ASN A 71 -3.62 6.40 -3.44
CA ASN A 71 -4.50 5.33 -3.92
C ASN A 71 -5.99 5.65 -3.69
N VAL A 72 -6.32 6.31 -2.58
CA VAL A 72 -7.69 6.76 -2.33
C VAL A 72 -8.05 7.94 -3.23
N ALA A 73 -7.24 8.99 -3.21
CA ALA A 73 -7.52 10.22 -3.96
C ALA A 73 -7.59 9.99 -5.48
N ALA A 74 -6.72 9.13 -6.01
CA ALA A 74 -6.73 8.78 -7.44
C ALA A 74 -7.99 8.02 -7.87
N ASN A 75 -8.66 7.34 -6.92
CA ASN A 75 -9.82 6.47 -7.16
C ASN A 75 -11.15 7.07 -6.66
N GLN A 76 -11.20 8.35 -6.38
CA GLN A 76 -12.38 8.97 -5.76
C GLN A 76 -13.01 10.04 -6.64
N ARG A 77 -14.35 10.04 -6.74
CA ARG A 77 -15.15 11.11 -7.35
C ARG A 77 -15.33 12.27 -6.36
N PRO A 78 -15.77 13.45 -6.86
CA PRO A 78 -16.05 14.60 -6.00
C PRO A 78 -17.09 14.32 -4.88
N ASP A 79 -18.01 13.39 -5.11
CA ASP A 79 -19.01 12.97 -4.13
C ASP A 79 -18.48 11.99 -3.07
N GLY A 80 -17.22 11.54 -3.24
CA GLY A 80 -16.55 10.59 -2.36
C GLY A 80 -16.71 9.12 -2.76
N THR A 81 -17.47 8.81 -3.80
CA THR A 81 -17.62 7.43 -4.28
C THR A 81 -16.38 6.96 -5.04
N ALA A 82 -16.05 5.68 -4.90
CA ALA A 82 -14.94 5.08 -5.63
C ALA A 82 -15.32 4.83 -7.10
N ILE A 83 -14.34 4.98 -7.98
CA ILE A 83 -14.46 4.78 -9.44
C ILE A 83 -14.16 3.33 -9.80
N LEU A 84 -12.94 2.88 -9.47
CA LEU A 84 -12.45 1.54 -9.74
C LEU A 84 -12.75 0.62 -8.54
N LEU A 85 -13.40 -0.50 -8.79
CA LEU A 85 -13.78 -1.47 -7.78
C LEU A 85 -13.00 -2.77 -7.94
N LYS A 86 -12.97 -3.56 -6.88
CA LYS A 86 -12.21 -4.83 -6.80
C LYS A 86 -12.61 -5.84 -7.88
N ASN A 87 -13.89 -5.89 -8.27
CA ASN A 87 -14.38 -6.78 -9.32
C ASN A 87 -13.85 -6.44 -10.72
N ARG A 88 -13.19 -5.28 -10.90
CA ARG A 88 -12.60 -4.85 -12.18
C ARG A 88 -11.14 -5.30 -12.31
N LEU A 89 -10.47 -5.60 -11.20
CA LEU A 89 -9.05 -5.93 -11.18
C LEU A 89 -8.66 -7.14 -12.04
N PRO A 90 -9.46 -8.21 -12.13
CA PRO A 90 -9.15 -9.34 -13.03
C PRO A 90 -9.03 -8.93 -14.50
N LEU A 91 -9.83 -7.98 -14.99
CA LEU A 91 -9.75 -7.49 -16.37
C LEU A 91 -8.41 -6.80 -16.64
N ILE A 92 -7.96 -5.98 -15.69
CA ILE A 92 -6.69 -5.28 -15.78
C ILE A 92 -5.54 -6.27 -15.74
N HIS A 93 -5.56 -7.17 -14.76
CA HIS A 93 -4.53 -8.18 -14.57
C HIS A 93 -4.35 -9.08 -15.81
N GLN A 94 -5.44 -9.58 -16.38
CA GLN A 94 -5.41 -10.38 -17.60
C GLN A 94 -4.82 -9.61 -18.78
N ALA A 95 -5.18 -8.33 -18.94
CA ALA A 95 -4.63 -7.47 -19.99
C ALA A 95 -3.11 -7.28 -19.81
N VAL A 96 -2.64 -7.10 -18.60
CA VAL A 96 -1.20 -6.97 -18.29
C VAL A 96 -0.46 -8.27 -18.59
N LEU A 97 -0.96 -9.41 -18.12
CA LEU A 97 -0.32 -10.72 -18.39
C LEU A 97 -0.27 -11.07 -19.87
N ALA A 98 -1.27 -10.64 -20.65
CA ALA A 98 -1.31 -10.89 -22.09
C ALA A 98 -0.25 -10.10 -22.89
N HIS A 99 0.21 -8.97 -22.35
CA HIS A 99 1.12 -8.07 -23.06
C HIS A 99 2.53 -8.01 -22.48
N CYS A 100 2.69 -8.35 -21.20
CA CYS A 100 4.01 -8.35 -20.56
C CYS A 100 4.68 -9.73 -20.77
N PRO A 101 5.92 -9.76 -21.28
CA PRO A 101 6.61 -11.01 -21.50
C PRO A 101 6.91 -11.72 -20.17
N THR A 102 6.62 -13.00 -20.11
CA THR A 102 7.10 -13.88 -19.04
C THR A 102 8.55 -14.24 -19.34
N LEU A 103 9.48 -13.70 -18.55
CA LEU A 103 10.93 -13.89 -18.76
C LEU A 103 11.38 -15.35 -18.60
N SER A 104 10.57 -16.19 -17.97
CA SER A 104 10.91 -17.59 -17.65
C SER A 104 10.27 -18.63 -18.58
N GLY A 105 9.35 -18.24 -19.48
CA GLY A 105 8.53 -19.19 -20.24
C GLY A 105 7.52 -19.97 -19.37
N VAL A 106 7.43 -19.67 -18.07
CA VAL A 106 6.46 -20.27 -17.15
C VAL A 106 5.20 -19.43 -17.15
N GLN A 107 4.06 -20.04 -17.45
CA GLN A 107 2.75 -19.38 -17.43
C GLN A 107 2.07 -19.59 -16.06
N ASP A 108 2.65 -19.00 -15.02
CA ASP A 108 2.14 -19.09 -13.65
C ASP A 108 1.35 -17.82 -13.20
N GLY A 109 1.17 -16.87 -14.11
CA GLY A 109 0.49 -15.61 -13.83
C GLY A 109 1.34 -14.60 -13.02
N ILE A 110 2.66 -14.84 -12.93
CA ILE A 110 3.58 -13.98 -12.17
C ILE A 110 4.52 -13.27 -13.14
N LEU A 111 4.60 -11.95 -13.02
CA LEU A 111 5.63 -11.14 -13.68
C LEU A 111 6.89 -11.14 -12.83
N GLN A 112 7.93 -11.86 -13.26
CA GLN A 112 9.19 -11.95 -12.53
C GLN A 112 9.97 -10.62 -12.50
N ASN A 113 9.83 -9.80 -13.55
CA ASN A 113 10.39 -8.47 -13.61
C ASN A 113 9.36 -7.47 -14.15
N PRO A 114 8.51 -6.90 -13.29
CA PRO A 114 7.51 -5.92 -13.70
C PRO A 114 8.11 -4.65 -14.33
N TYR A 115 9.37 -4.32 -14.01
CA TYR A 115 10.07 -3.15 -14.57
C TYR A 115 10.55 -3.35 -16.02
N ALA A 116 10.60 -4.58 -16.50
CA ALA A 116 10.92 -4.86 -17.91
C ALA A 116 9.73 -4.66 -18.85
N CYS A 117 8.53 -4.41 -18.31
CA CYS A 117 7.32 -4.19 -19.06
C CYS A 117 6.83 -2.74 -18.87
N GLN A 118 6.45 -2.08 -19.96
CA GLN A 118 5.91 -0.74 -19.94
C GLN A 118 4.41 -0.78 -20.21
N PHE A 119 3.63 -0.28 -19.27
CA PHE A 119 2.17 -0.22 -19.38
C PHE A 119 1.71 0.64 -20.57
N SER A 120 0.72 0.13 -21.31
CA SER A 120 -0.02 0.91 -22.30
C SER A 120 -1.52 0.82 -22.04
N GLU A 121 -2.22 1.96 -22.04
CA GLU A 121 -3.68 1.98 -21.87
C GLU A 121 -4.43 1.25 -22.98
N SER A 122 -3.80 1.07 -24.15
CA SER A 122 -4.38 0.35 -25.29
C SER A 122 -4.58 -1.14 -25.02
N TRP A 123 -3.94 -1.69 -23.98
CA TRP A 123 -4.13 -3.10 -23.57
C TRP A 123 -5.46 -3.33 -22.85
N LEU A 124 -6.00 -2.27 -22.26
CA LEU A 124 -7.21 -2.38 -21.45
C LEU A 124 -8.45 -2.50 -22.33
N PRO A 125 -9.35 -3.45 -22.04
CA PRO A 125 -10.61 -3.60 -22.77
C PRO A 125 -11.52 -2.39 -22.47
N ARG A 126 -11.60 -1.46 -23.43
CA ARG A 126 -12.41 -0.23 -23.30
C ARG A 126 -13.87 -0.50 -23.64
N CYS A 127 -14.79 -0.05 -22.78
CA CYS A 127 -16.21 -0.11 -23.08
C CYS A 127 -16.59 0.82 -24.24
N PRO A 128 -17.43 0.38 -25.20
CA PRO A 128 -18.13 1.27 -26.11
C PRO A 128 -18.96 2.31 -25.34
N ALA A 129 -19.17 3.49 -25.96
CA ALA A 129 -19.90 4.58 -25.30
C ALA A 129 -21.34 4.22 -24.89
N ASP A 130 -21.96 3.33 -25.66
CA ASP A 130 -23.33 2.84 -25.48
C ASP A 130 -23.43 1.48 -24.78
N ALA A 131 -22.34 0.99 -24.22
CA ALA A 131 -22.28 -0.32 -23.56
C ALA A 131 -23.26 -0.38 -22.37
N ARG A 132 -24.25 -1.27 -22.47
CA ARG A 132 -25.19 -1.58 -21.40
C ARG A 132 -24.59 -2.57 -20.39
N ASP A 133 -23.86 -3.57 -20.89
CA ASP A 133 -23.06 -4.49 -20.07
C ASP A 133 -21.60 -4.03 -20.07
N ARG A 134 -21.06 -3.83 -18.88
CA ARG A 134 -19.68 -3.41 -18.63
C ARG A 134 -18.87 -4.47 -17.91
N SER A 135 -19.38 -5.70 -17.82
CA SER A 135 -18.71 -6.78 -17.07
C SER A 135 -17.34 -7.17 -17.65
N THR A 136 -17.15 -7.00 -18.96
CA THR A 136 -15.96 -7.41 -19.71
C THR A 136 -15.10 -6.25 -20.20
N CYS A 137 -15.42 -5.02 -19.82
CA CYS A 137 -14.69 -3.83 -20.27
C CYS A 137 -14.60 -2.77 -19.16
N LEU A 138 -13.68 -1.82 -19.32
CA LEU A 138 -13.47 -0.70 -18.41
C LEU A 138 -14.00 0.58 -19.02
N THR A 139 -14.65 1.40 -18.21
CA THR A 139 -15.03 2.77 -18.60
C THR A 139 -13.79 3.65 -18.73
N GLN A 140 -13.93 4.79 -19.42
CA GLN A 140 -12.85 5.77 -19.52
C GLN A 140 -12.39 6.26 -18.12
N GLU A 141 -13.33 6.47 -17.21
CA GLU A 141 -13.05 6.90 -15.85
C GLU A 141 -12.20 5.86 -15.07
N GLU A 142 -12.53 4.56 -15.19
CA GLU A 142 -11.75 3.47 -14.59
C GLU A 142 -10.35 3.40 -15.21
N ILE A 143 -10.21 3.58 -16.53
CA ILE A 143 -8.91 3.59 -17.21
C ILE A 143 -8.04 4.75 -16.70
N GLU A 144 -8.59 5.93 -16.50
CA GLU A 144 -7.83 7.06 -15.95
C GLU A 144 -7.35 6.77 -14.51
N VAL A 145 -8.15 6.09 -13.70
CA VAL A 145 -7.71 5.64 -12.36
C VAL A 145 -6.56 4.66 -12.48
N VAL A 146 -6.65 3.65 -13.35
CA VAL A 146 -5.57 2.67 -13.59
C VAL A 146 -4.27 3.36 -13.95
N LYS A 147 -4.31 4.34 -14.86
CA LYS A 147 -3.14 5.15 -15.26
C LYS A 147 -2.53 5.88 -14.07
N LYS A 148 -3.36 6.52 -13.23
CA LYS A 148 -2.91 7.23 -12.04
C LYS A 148 -2.25 6.29 -11.02
N LEU A 149 -2.83 5.11 -10.81
CA LEU A 149 -2.30 4.11 -9.87
C LEU A 149 -0.94 3.56 -10.33
N TYR A 150 -0.74 3.31 -11.63
CA TYR A 150 0.57 2.90 -12.17
C TYR A 150 1.60 4.02 -12.15
N ARG A 151 1.17 5.26 -12.43
CA ARG A 151 2.08 6.41 -12.41
C ARG A 151 2.61 6.72 -11.01
N GLY A 152 1.79 6.51 -9.97
CA GLY A 152 2.10 6.91 -8.60
C GLY A 152 1.78 8.38 -8.32
N ALA A 153 2.05 8.81 -7.08
CA ALA A 153 1.69 10.15 -6.62
C ALA A 153 2.45 11.26 -7.34
N TYR A 154 1.72 12.29 -7.75
CA TYR A 154 2.24 13.51 -8.37
C TYR A 154 1.38 14.72 -7.99
N ASP A 155 1.96 15.90 -8.06
CA ASP A 155 1.27 17.16 -7.78
C ASP A 155 0.47 17.68 -8.99
N SER A 156 -0.20 18.81 -8.82
CA SER A 156 -0.98 19.48 -9.88
C SER A 156 -0.10 20.00 -11.03
N HIS A 157 1.22 20.12 -10.84
CA HIS A 157 2.17 20.54 -11.85
C HIS A 157 2.82 19.35 -12.59
N GLY A 158 2.47 18.12 -12.17
CA GLY A 158 2.99 16.87 -12.74
C GLY A 158 4.32 16.40 -12.18
N ALA A 159 4.85 17.04 -11.13
CA ALA A 159 6.04 16.57 -10.43
C ALA A 159 5.71 15.32 -9.61
N GLN A 160 6.49 14.27 -9.79
CA GLN A 160 6.28 13.01 -9.08
C GLN A 160 6.89 13.07 -7.67
N PHE A 161 6.13 12.57 -6.69
CA PHE A 161 6.61 12.37 -5.32
C PHE A 161 7.27 11.00 -5.09
N VAL A 162 7.02 10.05 -5.99
CA VAL A 162 7.50 8.66 -5.92
C VAL A 162 7.97 8.19 -7.29
N ALA A 163 8.92 7.28 -7.31
CA ALA A 163 9.47 6.69 -8.53
C ALA A 163 8.54 5.60 -9.12
N GLY A 164 7.31 5.95 -9.42
CA GLY A 164 6.29 5.04 -9.91
C GLY A 164 5.21 4.71 -8.87
N GLY A 165 4.19 3.99 -9.30
CA GLY A 165 3.05 3.58 -8.48
C GLY A 165 3.02 2.10 -8.20
N LEU A 166 1.84 1.51 -8.30
CA LEU A 166 1.64 0.08 -8.13
C LEU A 166 2.34 -0.70 -9.25
N PRO A 167 3.12 -1.76 -8.95
CA PRO A 167 3.83 -2.50 -9.97
C PRO A 167 2.89 -3.32 -10.86
N LEU A 168 3.25 -3.48 -12.13
CA LEU A 168 2.56 -4.38 -13.06
C LEU A 168 2.56 -5.82 -12.51
N GLY A 169 1.45 -6.52 -12.66
CA GLY A 169 1.23 -7.86 -12.13
C GLY A 169 0.68 -7.90 -10.70
N SER A 170 0.59 -6.75 -10.01
CA SER A 170 0.04 -6.64 -8.64
C SER A 170 -1.46 -6.37 -8.58
N GLU A 171 -2.14 -6.23 -9.71
CA GLU A 171 -3.49 -5.68 -9.82
C GLU A 171 -4.51 -6.37 -8.90
N LEU A 172 -4.46 -7.70 -8.79
CA LEU A 172 -5.38 -8.48 -7.95
C LEU A 172 -5.27 -8.15 -6.44
N ARG A 173 -4.22 -7.41 -6.03
CA ARG A 173 -3.95 -6.99 -4.65
C ARG A 173 -4.10 -5.49 -4.43
N TRP A 174 -4.52 -4.74 -5.45
CA TRP A 174 -4.71 -3.32 -5.30
C TRP A 174 -5.72 -2.99 -4.19
N PRO A 175 -5.42 -1.98 -3.36
CA PRO A 175 -6.23 -1.64 -2.19
C PRO A 175 -7.45 -0.77 -2.57
N VAL A 176 -8.24 -1.24 -3.53
CA VAL A 176 -9.49 -0.60 -3.96
C VAL A 176 -10.70 -1.22 -3.23
N PRO A 177 -11.81 -0.48 -3.05
CA PRO A 177 -12.98 -0.98 -2.34
C PRO A 177 -13.79 -1.98 -3.19
N GLU A 178 -14.68 -2.72 -2.53
CA GLU A 178 -15.60 -3.67 -3.18
C GLU A 178 -16.85 -3.00 -3.74
N THR A 179 -17.28 -1.91 -3.11
CA THR A 179 -18.46 -1.14 -3.51
C THR A 179 -18.13 0.35 -3.65
N PRO A 180 -18.92 1.14 -4.38
CA PRO A 180 -18.65 2.57 -4.59
C PRO A 180 -18.56 3.39 -3.30
N THR A 181 -19.31 3.00 -2.27
CA THR A 181 -19.33 3.66 -0.95
C THR A 181 -18.57 2.89 0.12
N GLY A 182 -17.90 1.79 -0.25
CA GLY A 182 -17.10 0.98 0.65
C GLY A 182 -15.75 1.61 0.93
N HIS A 183 -15.16 1.27 2.08
CA HIS A 183 -13.83 1.70 2.45
C HIS A 183 -12.78 0.77 1.86
N SER A 184 -11.73 1.35 1.29
CA SER A 184 -10.54 0.60 0.87
C SER A 184 -9.61 0.36 2.06
N MET A 185 -8.73 -0.64 1.95
CA MET A 185 -7.66 -0.84 2.94
C MET A 185 -6.78 0.41 3.06
N SER A 186 -6.48 1.09 1.95
CA SER A 186 -5.71 2.34 1.96
C SER A 186 -6.40 3.43 2.77
N GLU A 187 -7.71 3.60 2.63
CA GLU A 187 -8.47 4.58 3.39
C GLU A 187 -8.48 4.27 4.90
N MET A 188 -8.70 3.01 5.26
CA MET A 188 -8.66 2.57 6.66
C MET A 188 -7.28 2.78 7.33
N MET A 189 -6.20 2.77 6.56
CA MET A 189 -4.86 3.02 7.07
C MET A 189 -4.51 4.51 7.12
N VAL A 190 -4.79 5.25 6.04
CA VAL A 190 -4.32 6.63 5.90
C VAL A 190 -5.10 7.61 6.76
N LEU A 191 -6.43 7.49 6.82
CA LEU A 191 -7.25 8.48 7.53
C LEU A 191 -6.93 8.56 9.02
N PRO A 192 -6.85 7.45 9.78
CA PRO A 192 -6.39 7.48 11.17
C PRO A 192 -4.95 7.96 11.33
N ALA A 193 -4.06 7.60 10.39
CA ALA A 193 -2.67 8.06 10.42
C ALA A 193 -2.57 9.59 10.27
N LEU A 194 -3.31 10.18 9.33
CA LEU A 194 -3.38 11.63 9.14
C LEU A 194 -3.91 12.33 10.38
N GLN A 195 -5.01 11.84 10.95
CA GLN A 195 -5.69 12.45 12.08
C GLN A 195 -4.90 12.37 13.39
N SER A 196 -4.14 11.28 13.60
CA SER A 196 -3.56 10.97 14.91
C SER A 196 -2.05 11.11 14.97
N VAL A 197 -1.35 10.97 13.84
CA VAL A 197 0.12 10.90 13.80
C VAL A 197 0.73 12.00 12.95
N LEU A 198 0.23 12.17 11.72
CA LEU A 198 0.86 13.06 10.74
C LEU A 198 0.41 14.51 10.95
N LEU A 199 -0.86 14.74 11.19
CA LEU A 199 -1.48 16.05 11.35
C LEU A 199 -2.37 16.10 12.60
N PRO A 200 -1.85 15.84 13.80
CA PRO A 200 -2.68 15.71 15.01
C PRO A 200 -3.44 16.99 15.37
N GLY A 201 -2.94 18.17 14.98
CA GLY A 201 -3.63 19.44 15.13
C GLY A 201 -4.77 19.67 14.16
N GLU A 202 -4.84 18.91 13.07
CA GLU A 202 -5.84 19.03 12.00
C GLU A 202 -6.94 17.96 12.06
N LYS A 203 -6.96 17.13 13.10
CA LYS A 203 -7.90 16.01 13.24
C LYS A 203 -9.37 16.38 13.01
N GLN A 204 -9.78 17.57 13.47
CA GLN A 204 -11.15 18.05 13.28
C GLN A 204 -11.44 18.52 11.85
N LYS A 205 -10.42 18.88 11.09
CA LYS A 205 -10.55 19.35 9.70
C LYS A 205 -10.51 18.21 8.70
N ILE A 206 -9.78 17.13 9.02
CA ILE A 206 -9.65 15.96 8.13
C ILE A 206 -10.65 14.89 8.60
N GLN A 207 -11.83 14.89 8.05
CA GLN A 207 -12.88 13.89 8.35
C GLN A 207 -12.97 12.82 7.28
N SER A 208 -12.49 13.10 6.07
CA SER A 208 -12.44 12.18 4.95
C SER A 208 -11.19 12.43 4.10
N MET A 209 -10.90 11.53 3.16
CA MET A 209 -9.80 11.73 2.21
C MET A 209 -10.02 12.88 1.24
N ARG A 210 -11.23 13.42 1.12
CA ARG A 210 -11.52 14.64 0.36
C ARG A 210 -10.90 15.89 0.99
N ASP A 211 -10.69 15.84 2.29
CA ASP A 211 -10.11 16.94 3.06
C ASP A 211 -8.58 16.91 3.06
N PHE A 212 -7.99 15.87 2.45
CA PHE A 212 -6.53 15.70 2.45
C PHE A 212 -5.87 16.59 1.37
N PRO A 213 -5.00 17.53 1.78
CA PRO A 213 -4.39 18.48 0.85
C PRO A 213 -3.17 17.87 0.14
N LEU A 214 -3.40 17.09 -0.92
CA LEU A 214 -2.31 16.51 -1.74
C LEU A 214 -1.47 17.56 -2.49
N ASN A 215 -1.93 18.81 -2.56
CA ASN A 215 -1.29 19.89 -3.32
C ASN A 215 -0.74 21.04 -2.45
N GLN A 216 -0.64 20.86 -1.15
CA GLN A 216 -0.11 21.86 -0.23
C GLN A 216 1.24 21.47 0.36
#